data_94d39c80f5c1a7d997b44a6f75402c73
#
_entry.id   94d39c80f5c1a7d997b44a6f75402c73
#
_cell.length_a   1.000
_cell.length_b   1.000
_cell.length_c   1.000
_cell.angle_alpha   90.00
_cell.angle_beta   90.00
_cell.angle_gamma   90.00
#
_symmetry.space_group_name_H-M   'P 1'
#
loop_
_entity.id
_entity.type
_entity.pdbx_description
1 polymer ?
#
loop_
_entity_poly.entity_id
_entity_poly.type
_entity_poly.pdbx_seq_one_letter_code
_entity_poly.pdbx_strand_id
1 'polypeptide(L)'
;MAWRSLLIALTCAALFSGAANAADVKTLKMPKGEEVWYVSDHTLPMIAMSASIPAGSAYDPQGKFGLSAFAASLLDEGAGNLNATAFQTALSNRAIRLTISPGRDYLTVSLVTLTDNAKDAFQLLGLALAHPRFDQDAVQRVRAQILSSLEQEDTDPPTVAAKGFYKAYFHDHPYAHSVNGDAASINAITQADIKNFAAEHWVKGDIKIAVSGDVDAATLTQLLNSAFGKLSAKSPAPPPWPGRVGQPGIQVIPLPVPQPTVVFGLPGLMRSDKDFIPAFVANYIIGGGGFASRLTDEVRVKRGLTYDISTSLDSLRRAGYVAGEFATKQGSVQQAIGVVRTTLDQFAQNGPTDKELADAKTYLTGSFPMSFSSNVGIVGELNGFQQVGLPVDYIQKRNALIDAVTTADVKRAAKRIFNPRAMTIVIGGTPDTQRAAKSPIPGEAHAAHH
;
A
#
# COMPACT_ATOMS: atom_id res chain seq x y z
N MET A 1 30.83 35.34 45.39
CA MET A 1 29.47 35.13 44.83
C MET A 1 29.54 34.36 43.47
N ALA A 2 30.20 33.20 43.39
CA ALA A 2 30.38 32.47 42.12
C ALA A 2 30.15 30.94 42.23
N TRP A 3 29.50 30.46 43.28
CA TRP A 3 29.29 29.02 43.49
C TRP A 3 27.85 28.58 43.59
N ARG A 4 26.86 29.45 43.33
CA ARG A 4 25.43 29.11 43.34
C ARG A 4 24.79 28.95 41.96
N SER A 5 25.53 29.29 40.86
CA SER A 5 25.01 29.21 39.49
C SER A 5 25.33 27.91 38.77
N LEU A 6 26.13 27.00 39.35
CA LEU A 6 26.55 25.75 38.68
C LEU A 6 25.67 24.52 39.02
N LEU A 7 24.77 24.63 39.99
CA LEU A 7 23.93 23.52 40.46
C LEU A 7 22.53 23.52 39.86
N ILE A 8 22.14 24.56 39.11
CA ILE A 8 20.80 24.64 38.45
C ILE A 8 20.86 24.16 37.00
N ALA A 9 22.04 24.11 36.38
CA ALA A 9 22.21 23.63 34.99
C ALA A 9 22.28 22.10 34.85
N LEU A 10 22.49 21.35 35.96
CA LEU A 10 22.59 19.88 35.91
C LEU A 10 21.28 19.14 36.22
N THR A 11 20.23 19.83 36.65
CA THR A 11 18.93 19.22 37.00
C THR A 11 17.90 19.29 35.87
N CYS A 12 18.14 20.06 34.82
CA CYS A 12 17.23 20.10 33.65
C CYS A 12 17.55 19.09 32.52
N ALA A 13 18.69 18.38 32.58
CA ALA A 13 19.07 17.42 31.56
C ALA A 13 18.58 15.97 31.78
N ALA A 14 17.88 15.74 32.93
CA ALA A 14 17.47 14.37 33.30
C ALA A 14 15.96 14.08 33.10
N LEU A 15 15.21 14.95 32.43
CA LEU A 15 13.75 14.80 32.31
C LEU A 15 13.24 14.61 30.88
N PHE A 16 14.12 14.40 29.89
CA PHE A 16 13.70 14.09 28.52
C PHE A 16 14.21 12.72 28.00
N SER A 17 14.36 11.74 28.88
CA SER A 17 14.44 10.34 28.50
C SER A 17 13.05 9.70 28.56
N GLY A 18 12.04 10.37 28.03
CA GLY A 18 10.82 9.69 27.60
C GLY A 18 11.19 8.85 26.39
N ALA A 19 11.60 7.60 26.59
CA ALA A 19 11.53 6.61 25.54
C ALA A 19 10.10 6.71 25.00
N ALA A 20 9.93 7.11 23.74
CA ALA A 20 8.66 6.94 23.05
C ALA A 20 8.36 5.45 23.14
N ASN A 21 7.50 5.08 24.09
CA ASN A 21 7.09 3.69 24.26
C ASN A 21 6.44 3.30 22.96
N ALA A 22 7.07 2.38 22.24
CA ALA A 22 6.39 1.65 21.20
C ALA A 22 5.08 1.14 21.81
N ALA A 23 3.96 1.38 21.14
CA ALA A 23 2.63 1.01 21.63
C ALA A 23 2.68 -0.42 22.23
N ASP A 24 2.16 -0.60 23.44
CA ASP A 24 2.08 -1.91 24.10
C ASP A 24 1.05 -2.78 23.37
N VAL A 25 1.53 -3.45 22.33
CA VAL A 25 0.69 -4.31 21.48
C VAL A 25 0.49 -5.65 22.16
N LYS A 26 -0.75 -5.95 22.49
CA LYS A 26 -1.19 -7.22 23.05
C LYS A 26 -1.78 -8.11 21.97
N THR A 27 -1.70 -9.41 22.19
CA THR A 27 -2.37 -10.41 21.35
C THR A 27 -3.59 -10.97 22.08
N LEU A 28 -4.70 -11.10 21.36
CA LEU A 28 -5.92 -11.73 21.84
C LEU A 28 -6.28 -12.86 20.88
N LYS A 29 -6.49 -14.06 21.42
CA LYS A 29 -7.00 -15.20 20.64
C LYS A 29 -8.51 -15.25 20.73
N MET A 30 -9.16 -15.18 19.59
CA MET A 30 -10.61 -15.38 19.51
C MET A 30 -10.96 -16.86 19.72
N PRO A 31 -12.21 -17.17 20.14
CA PRO A 31 -12.62 -18.55 20.46
C PRO A 31 -12.44 -19.58 19.34
N LYS A 32 -12.35 -19.14 18.10
CA LYS A 32 -12.13 -20.01 16.93
C LYS A 32 -10.72 -19.97 16.37
N GLY A 33 -9.78 -19.31 17.09
CA GLY A 33 -8.34 -19.33 16.81
C GLY A 33 -7.80 -18.12 16.06
N GLU A 34 -8.65 -17.16 15.66
CA GLU A 34 -8.19 -15.92 15.03
C GLU A 34 -7.34 -15.12 16.03
N GLU A 35 -6.18 -14.61 15.57
CA GLU A 35 -5.30 -13.76 16.37
C GLU A 35 -5.58 -12.29 16.07
N VAL A 36 -5.82 -11.53 17.13
CA VAL A 36 -6.06 -10.09 17.09
C VAL A 36 -4.90 -9.36 17.76
N TRP A 37 -4.36 -8.35 17.10
CA TRP A 37 -3.39 -7.46 17.72
C TRP A 37 -4.12 -6.22 18.22
N TYR A 38 -3.93 -5.84 19.48
CA TYR A 38 -4.63 -4.68 19.98
C TYR A 38 -3.79 -3.83 20.93
N VAL A 39 -4.10 -2.53 20.94
CA VAL A 39 -3.56 -1.54 21.85
C VAL A 39 -4.73 -0.96 22.65
N SER A 40 -4.70 -1.13 23.98
CA SER A 40 -5.67 -0.50 24.88
C SER A 40 -5.19 0.90 25.20
N ASP A 41 -5.90 1.91 24.69
CA ASP A 41 -5.59 3.32 24.87
C ASP A 41 -6.87 4.05 25.30
N HIS A 42 -6.91 4.46 26.58
CA HIS A 42 -8.04 5.15 27.20
C HIS A 42 -7.93 6.68 27.14
N THR A 43 -7.02 7.22 26.32
CA THR A 43 -6.79 8.67 26.21
C THR A 43 -7.99 9.37 25.57
N LEU A 44 -8.61 8.74 24.57
CA LEU A 44 -9.79 9.22 23.86
C LEU A 44 -10.90 8.17 23.90
N PRO A 45 -12.18 8.55 24.11
CA PRO A 45 -13.31 7.62 24.16
C PRO A 45 -13.69 7.14 22.76
N MET A 46 -12.76 6.46 22.06
CA MET A 46 -12.96 5.98 20.72
C MET A 46 -12.21 4.67 20.47
N ILE A 47 -12.72 3.91 19.52
CA ILE A 47 -12.14 2.64 19.08
C ILE A 47 -11.94 2.71 17.56
N ALA A 48 -10.76 2.35 17.12
CA ALA A 48 -10.44 2.08 15.71
C ALA A 48 -10.14 0.59 15.51
N MET A 49 -10.59 0.03 14.40
CA MET A 49 -10.31 -1.34 13.98
C MET A 49 -9.94 -1.35 12.50
N SER A 50 -8.98 -2.17 12.13
CA SER A 50 -8.70 -2.56 10.74
C SER A 50 -8.72 -4.08 10.64
N ALA A 51 -9.54 -4.61 9.72
CA ALA A 51 -9.66 -6.04 9.47
C ALA A 51 -9.44 -6.34 7.99
N SER A 52 -8.51 -7.23 7.67
CA SER A 52 -8.22 -7.67 6.31
C SER A 52 -8.70 -9.10 6.09
N ILE A 53 -9.68 -9.24 5.20
CA ILE A 53 -10.29 -10.51 4.80
C ILE A 53 -9.64 -10.95 3.48
N PRO A 54 -9.19 -12.21 3.30
CA PRO A 54 -8.64 -12.72 2.04
C PRO A 54 -9.72 -12.80 0.94
N ALA A 55 -10.10 -11.65 0.41
CA ALA A 55 -11.19 -11.46 -0.56
C ALA A 55 -10.85 -10.35 -1.56
N GLY A 56 -9.58 -10.22 -1.93
CA GLY A 56 -9.13 -9.23 -2.91
C GLY A 56 -9.34 -9.68 -4.35
N SER A 57 -8.93 -8.82 -5.30
CA SER A 57 -9.14 -9.07 -6.74
C SER A 57 -8.39 -10.30 -7.26
N ALA A 58 -7.36 -10.79 -6.57
CA ALA A 58 -6.70 -12.03 -6.93
C ALA A 58 -7.59 -13.28 -6.85
N TYR A 59 -8.77 -13.15 -6.28
CA TYR A 59 -9.81 -14.19 -6.21
C TYR A 59 -10.92 -14.01 -7.25
N ASP A 60 -10.85 -12.98 -8.09
CA ASP A 60 -11.85 -12.75 -9.14
C ASP A 60 -11.81 -13.88 -10.17
N PRO A 61 -12.96 -14.50 -10.53
CA PRO A 61 -13.00 -15.50 -11.58
C PRO A 61 -12.67 -14.92 -12.95
N GLN A 62 -12.12 -15.75 -13.83
CA GLN A 62 -11.88 -15.38 -15.23
C GLN A 62 -13.14 -14.78 -15.88
N GLY A 63 -12.99 -13.62 -16.54
CA GLY A 63 -14.10 -12.90 -17.18
C GLY A 63 -15.02 -12.14 -16.22
N LYS A 64 -14.71 -12.11 -14.92
CA LYS A 64 -15.42 -11.39 -13.88
C LYS A 64 -14.48 -10.50 -13.06
N PHE A 65 -13.45 -9.95 -13.70
CA PHE A 65 -12.51 -9.06 -13.04
C PHE A 65 -13.20 -7.83 -12.47
N GLY A 66 -12.85 -7.46 -11.23
CA GLY A 66 -13.52 -6.42 -10.47
C GLY A 66 -14.68 -6.92 -9.61
N LEU A 67 -14.98 -8.23 -9.58
CA LEU A 67 -16.06 -8.79 -8.78
C LEU A 67 -15.85 -8.54 -7.28
N SER A 68 -14.63 -8.72 -6.78
CA SER A 68 -14.27 -8.45 -5.38
C SER A 68 -14.51 -6.98 -5.01
N ALA A 69 -14.08 -6.05 -5.85
CA ALA A 69 -14.28 -4.62 -5.64
C ALA A 69 -15.74 -4.21 -5.74
N PHE A 70 -16.48 -4.79 -6.69
CA PHE A 70 -17.92 -4.56 -6.84
C PHE A 70 -18.70 -5.06 -5.63
N ALA A 71 -18.44 -6.29 -5.16
CA ALA A 71 -19.04 -6.82 -3.96
C ALA A 71 -18.72 -5.96 -2.73
N ALA A 72 -17.46 -5.51 -2.60
CA ALA A 72 -17.01 -4.62 -1.54
C ALA A 72 -17.78 -3.28 -1.54
N SER A 73 -17.98 -2.68 -2.71
CA SER A 73 -18.73 -1.41 -2.86
C SER A 73 -20.22 -1.52 -2.53
N LEU A 74 -20.72 -2.73 -2.30
CA LEU A 74 -22.09 -2.99 -1.89
C LEU A 74 -22.24 -3.34 -0.40
N LEU A 75 -21.11 -3.36 0.35
CA LEU A 75 -21.11 -3.81 1.74
C LEU A 75 -21.90 -2.86 2.66
N ASP A 76 -21.93 -1.58 2.35
CA ASP A 76 -22.66 -0.54 3.08
C ASP A 76 -23.97 -0.09 2.39
N GLU A 77 -24.40 -0.82 1.35
CA GLU A 77 -25.61 -0.58 0.57
C GLU A 77 -26.82 -1.34 1.10
N GLY A 78 -26.82 -1.65 2.40
CA GLY A 78 -27.92 -2.30 3.11
C GLY A 78 -27.57 -3.70 3.60
N ALA A 79 -28.07 -4.01 4.80
CA ALA A 79 -27.82 -5.28 5.47
C ALA A 79 -28.99 -5.73 6.35
N GLY A 80 -29.29 -7.01 6.37
CA GLY A 80 -30.41 -7.57 7.10
C GLY A 80 -31.76 -6.95 6.70
N ASN A 81 -32.42 -6.30 7.63
CA ASN A 81 -33.70 -5.58 7.40
C ASN A 81 -33.48 -4.07 7.08
N LEU A 82 -32.24 -3.58 7.10
CA LEU A 82 -31.93 -2.20 6.77
C LEU A 82 -31.60 -2.09 5.26
N ASN A 83 -32.36 -1.28 4.52
CA ASN A 83 -32.00 -0.90 3.16
C ASN A 83 -30.81 0.09 3.18
N ALA A 84 -30.28 0.49 2.02
CA ALA A 84 -29.12 1.37 1.91
C ALA A 84 -29.28 2.67 2.73
N THR A 85 -30.41 3.37 2.57
CA THR A 85 -30.67 4.62 3.31
C THR A 85 -30.73 4.40 4.81
N ALA A 86 -31.42 3.36 5.27
CA ALA A 86 -31.55 3.05 6.70
C ALA A 86 -30.19 2.63 7.30
N PHE A 87 -29.37 1.88 6.54
CA PHE A 87 -28.04 1.48 6.98
C PHE A 87 -27.11 2.68 7.11
N GLN A 88 -27.04 3.54 6.10
CA GLN A 88 -26.24 4.77 6.13
C GLN A 88 -26.71 5.73 7.24
N THR A 89 -28.03 5.84 7.45
CA THR A 89 -28.60 6.63 8.56
C THR A 89 -28.17 6.04 9.93
N ALA A 90 -28.15 4.71 10.06
CA ALA A 90 -27.73 4.06 11.29
C ALA A 90 -26.25 4.32 11.60
N LEU A 91 -25.37 4.36 10.59
CA LEU A 91 -23.96 4.74 10.73
C LEU A 91 -23.81 6.22 11.12
N SER A 92 -24.44 7.12 10.37
CA SER A 92 -24.28 8.57 10.53
C SER A 92 -24.81 9.09 11.87
N ASN A 93 -25.99 8.61 12.31
CA ASN A 93 -26.59 9.01 13.58
C ASN A 93 -25.74 8.63 14.82
N ARG A 94 -24.80 7.70 14.66
CA ARG A 94 -23.92 7.21 15.72
C ARG A 94 -22.46 7.64 15.50
N ALA A 95 -22.19 8.51 14.52
CA ALA A 95 -20.83 8.91 14.15
C ALA A 95 -19.91 7.71 13.90
N ILE A 96 -20.44 6.62 13.31
CA ILE A 96 -19.68 5.44 12.93
C ILE A 96 -19.11 5.67 11.53
N ARG A 97 -17.79 5.57 11.42
CA ARG A 97 -17.11 5.59 10.11
C ARG A 97 -16.75 4.16 9.73
N LEU A 98 -17.34 3.68 8.65
CA LEU A 98 -17.01 2.42 8.02
C LEU A 98 -16.36 2.73 6.67
N THR A 99 -15.12 2.25 6.46
CA THR A 99 -14.37 2.41 5.21
C THR A 99 -14.04 1.04 4.67
N ILE A 100 -14.28 0.86 3.37
CA ILE A 100 -14.11 -0.43 2.69
C ILE A 100 -13.10 -0.21 1.56
N SER A 101 -11.99 -0.95 1.60
CA SER A 101 -10.87 -0.79 0.68
C SER A 101 -10.54 -2.14 0.01
N PRO A 102 -11.03 -2.38 -1.20
CA PRO A 102 -10.65 -3.56 -1.96
C PRO A 102 -9.19 -3.45 -2.42
N GLY A 103 -8.42 -4.51 -2.20
CA GLY A 103 -7.03 -4.64 -2.65
C GLY A 103 -6.83 -5.87 -3.53
N ARG A 104 -5.57 -6.22 -3.84
CA ARG A 104 -5.27 -7.41 -4.62
C ARG A 104 -5.44 -8.70 -3.82
N ASP A 105 -4.90 -8.75 -2.62
CA ASP A 105 -4.96 -9.95 -1.76
C ASP A 105 -6.11 -9.90 -0.76
N TYR A 106 -6.43 -8.72 -0.28
CA TYR A 106 -7.36 -8.53 0.84
C TYR A 106 -8.43 -7.48 0.52
N LEU A 107 -9.60 -7.72 1.08
CA LEU A 107 -10.58 -6.68 1.38
C LEU A 107 -10.26 -6.14 2.77
N THR A 108 -9.92 -4.88 2.88
CA THR A 108 -9.67 -4.23 4.18
C THR A 108 -10.90 -3.42 4.59
N VAL A 109 -11.40 -3.72 5.78
CA VAL A 109 -12.54 -3.02 6.40
C VAL A 109 -12.02 -2.27 7.62
N SER A 110 -12.16 -0.95 7.63
CA SER A 110 -11.79 -0.07 8.73
C SER A 110 -13.04 0.48 9.39
N LEU A 111 -13.09 0.39 10.72
CA LEU A 111 -14.19 0.87 11.55
C LEU A 111 -13.64 1.85 12.58
N VAL A 112 -14.23 3.03 12.67
CA VAL A 112 -13.94 4.02 13.72
C VAL A 112 -15.24 4.44 14.37
N THR A 113 -15.29 4.40 15.71
CA THR A 113 -16.50 4.71 16.48
C THR A 113 -16.15 5.31 17.84
N LEU A 114 -17.08 6.02 18.44
CA LEU A 114 -17.01 6.37 19.84
C LEU A 114 -17.24 5.11 20.71
N THR A 115 -16.63 5.06 21.89
CA THR A 115 -16.76 3.93 22.83
C THR A 115 -18.22 3.61 23.16
N ASP A 116 -19.06 4.64 23.38
CA ASP A 116 -20.49 4.48 23.69
C ASP A 116 -21.29 3.84 22.56
N ASN A 117 -20.83 3.96 21.31
CA ASN A 117 -21.47 3.42 20.12
C ASN A 117 -20.84 2.11 19.65
N ALA A 118 -19.80 1.60 20.35
CA ALA A 118 -19.01 0.44 19.90
C ALA A 118 -19.88 -0.80 19.64
N LYS A 119 -20.82 -1.09 20.53
CA LYS A 119 -21.73 -2.25 20.36
C LYS A 119 -22.50 -2.17 19.05
N ASP A 120 -23.12 -1.03 18.77
CA ASP A 120 -23.91 -0.82 17.55
C ASP A 120 -23.03 -0.87 16.30
N ALA A 121 -21.84 -0.26 16.38
CA ALA A 121 -20.87 -0.23 15.28
C ALA A 121 -20.43 -1.63 14.84
N PHE A 122 -20.03 -2.48 15.80
CA PHE A 122 -19.61 -3.84 15.52
C PHE A 122 -20.78 -4.75 15.13
N GLN A 123 -21.99 -4.49 15.63
CA GLN A 123 -23.20 -5.18 15.19
C GLN A 123 -23.58 -4.83 13.75
N LEU A 124 -23.53 -3.55 13.36
CA LEU A 124 -23.78 -3.10 11.98
C LEU A 124 -22.75 -3.69 11.02
N LEU A 125 -21.48 -3.70 11.38
CA LEU A 125 -20.44 -4.38 10.59
C LEU A 125 -20.75 -5.87 10.43
N GLY A 126 -21.07 -6.55 11.53
CA GLY A 126 -21.43 -7.97 11.49
C GLY A 126 -22.67 -8.27 10.64
N LEU A 127 -23.64 -7.35 10.64
CA LEU A 127 -24.83 -7.45 9.79
C LEU A 127 -24.45 -7.29 8.32
N ALA A 128 -23.60 -6.29 7.99
CA ALA A 128 -23.12 -6.05 6.62
C ALA A 128 -22.34 -7.24 6.07
N LEU A 129 -21.44 -7.81 6.85
CA LEU A 129 -20.61 -8.94 6.41
C LEU A 129 -21.39 -10.26 6.31
N ALA A 130 -22.29 -10.55 7.27
CA ALA A 130 -22.98 -11.84 7.33
C ALA A 130 -24.32 -11.87 6.59
N HIS A 131 -24.96 -10.73 6.42
CA HIS A 131 -26.31 -10.62 5.84
C HIS A 131 -26.44 -9.41 4.89
N PRO A 132 -25.51 -9.24 3.91
CA PRO A 132 -25.61 -8.18 2.92
C PRO A 132 -26.86 -8.40 2.06
N ARG A 133 -27.56 -7.32 1.70
CA ARG A 133 -28.80 -7.42 0.93
C ARG A 133 -28.54 -7.62 -0.55
N PHE A 134 -27.60 -6.87 -1.10
CA PHE A 134 -27.35 -6.82 -2.53
C PHE A 134 -28.63 -6.56 -3.34
N ASP A 135 -29.43 -5.58 -2.91
CA ASP A 135 -30.66 -5.20 -3.59
C ASP A 135 -30.41 -4.83 -5.05
N GLN A 136 -31.34 -5.18 -5.95
CA GLN A 136 -31.12 -5.03 -7.39
C GLN A 136 -30.89 -3.57 -7.81
N ASP A 137 -31.58 -2.63 -7.20
CA ASP A 137 -31.42 -1.20 -7.43
C ASP A 137 -30.04 -0.69 -6.97
N ALA A 138 -29.55 -1.14 -5.80
CA ALA A 138 -28.21 -0.84 -5.32
C ALA A 138 -27.14 -1.42 -6.26
N VAL A 139 -27.30 -2.68 -6.71
CA VAL A 139 -26.38 -3.31 -7.67
C VAL A 139 -26.33 -2.52 -8.98
N GLN A 140 -27.46 -2.07 -9.53
CA GLN A 140 -27.46 -1.30 -10.77
C GLN A 140 -26.85 0.09 -10.59
N ARG A 141 -27.13 0.77 -9.48
CA ARG A 141 -26.58 2.09 -9.19
C ARG A 141 -25.05 2.02 -9.01
N VAL A 142 -24.55 1.07 -8.20
CA VAL A 142 -23.10 0.89 -7.97
C VAL A 142 -22.41 0.45 -9.26
N ARG A 143 -23.02 -0.42 -10.09
CA ARG A 143 -22.51 -0.76 -11.42
C ARG A 143 -22.31 0.48 -12.28
N ALA A 144 -23.31 1.36 -12.36
CA ALA A 144 -23.21 2.58 -13.14
C ALA A 144 -22.09 3.50 -12.63
N GLN A 145 -21.92 3.61 -11.31
CA GLN A 145 -20.82 4.36 -10.69
C GLN A 145 -19.44 3.78 -11.07
N ILE A 146 -19.29 2.45 -10.97
CA ILE A 146 -18.03 1.78 -11.34
C ILE A 146 -17.72 2.01 -12.82
N LEU A 147 -18.68 1.83 -13.72
CA LEU A 147 -18.49 2.06 -15.15
C LEU A 147 -18.08 3.50 -15.46
N SER A 148 -18.72 4.49 -14.81
CA SER A 148 -18.32 5.90 -14.95
C SER A 148 -16.90 6.17 -14.42
N SER A 149 -16.52 5.54 -13.32
CA SER A 149 -15.15 5.65 -12.81
C SER A 149 -14.13 5.03 -13.77
N LEU A 150 -14.45 3.87 -14.37
CA LEU A 150 -13.58 3.21 -15.35
C LEU A 150 -13.38 4.07 -16.61
N GLU A 151 -14.42 4.76 -17.09
CA GLU A 151 -14.30 5.70 -18.21
C GLU A 151 -13.33 6.87 -17.90
N GLN A 152 -13.33 7.37 -16.66
CA GLN A 152 -12.38 8.38 -16.21
C GLN A 152 -10.97 7.81 -16.09
N GLU A 153 -10.83 6.62 -15.51
CA GLU A 153 -9.55 5.92 -15.37
C GLU A 153 -8.87 5.67 -16.72
N ASP A 154 -9.62 5.40 -17.79
CA ASP A 154 -9.09 5.12 -19.13
C ASP A 154 -8.52 6.36 -19.84
N THR A 155 -8.77 7.55 -19.30
CA THR A 155 -8.22 8.83 -19.80
C THR A 155 -7.15 9.41 -18.87
N ASP A 156 -6.90 8.80 -17.70
CA ASP A 156 -5.93 9.24 -16.71
C ASP A 156 -4.56 8.57 -16.93
N PRO A 157 -3.50 9.32 -17.33
CA PRO A 157 -2.22 8.73 -17.70
C PRO A 157 -1.56 7.88 -16.61
N PRO A 158 -1.55 8.29 -15.32
CA PRO A 158 -1.05 7.45 -14.24
C PRO A 158 -1.78 6.11 -14.14
N THR A 159 -3.10 6.14 -14.14
CA THR A 159 -3.93 4.92 -14.03
C THR A 159 -3.74 4.00 -15.22
N VAL A 160 -3.72 4.54 -16.45
CA VAL A 160 -3.48 3.77 -17.67
C VAL A 160 -2.10 3.13 -17.65
N ALA A 161 -1.06 3.87 -17.25
CA ALA A 161 0.30 3.33 -17.12
C ALA A 161 0.39 2.25 -16.04
N ALA A 162 -0.25 2.45 -14.89
CA ALA A 162 -0.28 1.46 -13.81
C ALA A 162 -1.03 0.19 -14.19
N LYS A 163 -2.23 0.28 -14.80
CA LYS A 163 -2.97 -0.89 -15.34
C LYS A 163 -2.11 -1.68 -16.34
N GLY A 164 -1.49 -0.96 -17.28
CA GLY A 164 -0.59 -1.56 -18.25
C GLY A 164 0.64 -2.21 -17.61
N PHE A 165 1.21 -1.59 -16.59
CA PHE A 165 2.34 -2.15 -15.85
C PHE A 165 1.97 -3.47 -15.17
N TYR A 166 0.89 -3.55 -14.41
CA TYR A 166 0.48 -4.79 -13.77
C TYR A 166 0.24 -5.90 -14.79
N LYS A 167 -0.40 -5.59 -15.91
CA LYS A 167 -0.62 -6.54 -17.00
C LYS A 167 0.70 -7.03 -17.61
N ALA A 168 1.63 -6.14 -17.90
CA ALA A 168 2.94 -6.50 -18.47
C ALA A 168 3.85 -7.20 -17.47
N TYR A 169 3.71 -6.89 -16.18
CA TYR A 169 4.58 -7.42 -15.14
C TYR A 169 4.14 -8.80 -14.64
N PHE A 170 2.83 -9.03 -14.48
CA PHE A 170 2.28 -10.26 -13.93
C PHE A 170 1.67 -11.22 -14.97
N HIS A 171 1.56 -10.81 -16.23
CA HIS A 171 1.08 -11.63 -17.36
C HIS A 171 -0.31 -12.26 -17.10
N ASP A 172 -0.37 -13.59 -17.03
CA ASP A 172 -1.61 -14.36 -16.82
C ASP A 172 -1.91 -14.60 -15.32
N HIS A 173 -1.07 -14.09 -14.43
CA HIS A 173 -1.31 -14.22 -13.00
C HIS A 173 -2.50 -13.34 -12.54
N PRO A 174 -3.29 -13.76 -11.52
CA PRO A 174 -4.40 -12.94 -11.01
C PRO A 174 -4.03 -11.51 -10.59
N TYR A 175 -2.77 -11.21 -10.31
CA TYR A 175 -2.33 -9.84 -10.03
C TYR A 175 -2.25 -8.94 -11.27
N ALA A 176 -2.38 -9.48 -12.48
CA ALA A 176 -2.24 -8.73 -13.72
C ALA A 176 -3.43 -7.81 -14.01
N HIS A 177 -4.65 -8.20 -13.60
CA HIS A 177 -5.83 -7.39 -13.87
C HIS A 177 -6.01 -6.23 -12.86
N SER A 178 -6.76 -5.22 -13.28
CA SER A 178 -7.15 -4.11 -12.40
C SER A 178 -8.01 -4.60 -11.22
N VAL A 179 -7.82 -4.02 -10.04
CA VAL A 179 -8.68 -4.28 -8.89
C VAL A 179 -10.14 -3.92 -9.19
N ASN A 180 -10.36 -2.86 -9.97
CA ASN A 180 -11.69 -2.40 -10.38
C ASN A 180 -12.23 -3.15 -11.61
N GLY A 181 -11.46 -4.11 -12.17
CA GLY A 181 -11.83 -4.81 -13.39
C GLY A 181 -11.74 -3.94 -14.65
N ASP A 182 -12.60 -4.26 -15.61
CA ASP A 182 -12.84 -3.53 -16.86
C ASP A 182 -14.34 -3.50 -17.18
N ALA A 183 -14.74 -2.62 -18.11
CA ALA A 183 -16.16 -2.42 -18.44
C ALA A 183 -16.87 -3.71 -18.92
N ALA A 184 -16.18 -4.57 -19.67
CA ALA A 184 -16.74 -5.83 -20.16
C ALA A 184 -17.00 -6.80 -18.99
N SER A 185 -16.02 -6.98 -18.11
CA SER A 185 -16.14 -7.82 -16.91
C SER A 185 -17.23 -7.31 -15.96
N ILE A 186 -17.25 -6.00 -15.67
CA ILE A 186 -18.25 -5.38 -14.79
C ILE A 186 -19.69 -5.57 -15.33
N ASN A 187 -19.87 -5.45 -16.64
CA ASN A 187 -21.17 -5.70 -17.26
C ASN A 187 -21.60 -7.18 -17.21
N ALA A 188 -20.62 -8.10 -17.23
CA ALA A 188 -20.87 -9.54 -17.16
C ALA A 188 -21.15 -10.06 -15.74
N ILE A 189 -20.86 -9.30 -14.69
CA ILE A 189 -21.10 -9.68 -13.29
C ILE A 189 -22.59 -9.63 -12.99
N THR A 190 -23.15 -10.71 -12.47
CA THR A 190 -24.55 -10.80 -12.04
C THR A 190 -24.69 -10.60 -10.52
N GLN A 191 -25.92 -10.34 -10.04
CA GLN A 191 -26.19 -10.31 -8.60
C GLN A 191 -25.87 -11.67 -7.94
N ALA A 192 -26.07 -12.78 -8.65
CA ALA A 192 -25.74 -14.12 -8.17
C ALA A 192 -24.22 -14.29 -7.98
N ASP A 193 -23.39 -13.76 -8.91
CA ASP A 193 -21.93 -13.78 -8.77
C ASP A 193 -21.50 -13.03 -7.50
N ILE A 194 -22.07 -11.85 -7.25
CA ILE A 194 -21.77 -11.03 -6.06
C ILE A 194 -22.11 -11.79 -4.78
N LYS A 195 -23.31 -12.39 -4.71
CA LYS A 195 -23.75 -13.19 -3.56
C LYS A 195 -22.85 -14.40 -3.32
N ASN A 196 -22.50 -15.11 -4.38
CA ASN A 196 -21.63 -16.28 -4.30
C ASN A 196 -20.22 -15.89 -3.84
N PHE A 197 -19.65 -14.82 -4.40
CA PHE A 197 -18.33 -14.31 -4.01
C PHE A 197 -18.30 -13.93 -2.52
N ALA A 198 -19.30 -13.17 -2.05
CA ALA A 198 -19.40 -12.80 -0.64
C ALA A 198 -19.50 -14.03 0.27
N ALA A 199 -20.34 -15.01 -0.07
CA ALA A 199 -20.51 -16.23 0.70
C ALA A 199 -19.24 -17.11 0.76
N GLU A 200 -18.45 -17.11 -0.32
CA GLU A 200 -17.22 -17.90 -0.43
C GLU A 200 -16.01 -17.21 0.19
N HIS A 201 -15.88 -15.88 0.03
CA HIS A 201 -14.67 -15.15 0.36
C HIS A 201 -14.80 -14.21 1.57
N TRP A 202 -16.00 -13.77 1.97
CA TRP A 202 -16.15 -13.01 3.22
C TRP A 202 -16.19 -13.96 4.41
N VAL A 203 -15.03 -14.50 4.71
CA VAL A 203 -14.82 -15.55 5.70
C VAL A 203 -13.74 -15.12 6.70
N LYS A 204 -13.74 -15.70 7.88
CA LYS A 204 -12.81 -15.32 8.95
C LYS A 204 -11.56 -16.20 9.04
N GLY A 205 -11.47 -17.26 8.24
CA GLY A 205 -10.24 -18.01 8.12
C GLY A 205 -9.14 -17.13 7.50
N ASP A 206 -7.99 -17.04 8.17
CA ASP A 206 -6.84 -16.20 7.79
C ASP A 206 -7.12 -14.67 7.79
N ILE A 207 -8.20 -14.23 8.49
CA ILE A 207 -8.46 -12.80 8.71
C ILE A 207 -7.34 -12.19 9.58
N LYS A 208 -6.96 -10.95 9.28
CA LYS A 208 -6.00 -10.15 10.04
C LYS A 208 -6.76 -9.02 10.72
N ILE A 209 -6.66 -8.91 12.04
CA ILE A 209 -7.42 -7.92 12.80
C ILE A 209 -6.48 -7.12 13.71
N ALA A 210 -6.56 -5.81 13.61
CA ALA A 210 -5.89 -4.89 14.53
C ALA A 210 -6.93 -3.94 15.13
N VAL A 211 -6.80 -3.66 16.44
CA VAL A 211 -7.71 -2.76 17.16
C VAL A 211 -6.88 -1.83 18.05
N SER A 212 -7.29 -0.56 18.16
CA SER A 212 -6.69 0.40 19.09
C SER A 212 -7.77 1.30 19.63
N GLY A 213 -7.70 1.60 20.93
CA GLY A 213 -8.59 2.56 21.58
C GLY A 213 -9.09 2.14 22.95
N ASP A 214 -10.14 2.82 23.39
CA ASP A 214 -10.74 2.71 24.71
C ASP A 214 -11.61 1.46 24.83
N VAL A 215 -10.94 0.30 24.96
CA VAL A 215 -11.59 -1.01 25.11
C VAL A 215 -10.69 -1.96 25.88
N ASP A 216 -11.26 -2.75 26.78
CA ASP A 216 -10.58 -3.87 27.43
C ASP A 216 -10.72 -5.18 26.62
N ALA A 217 -9.92 -6.19 26.94
CA ALA A 217 -9.88 -7.47 26.21
C ALA A 217 -11.20 -8.25 26.25
N ALA A 218 -11.96 -8.18 27.35
CA ALA A 218 -13.20 -8.93 27.51
C ALA A 218 -14.31 -8.29 26.63
N THR A 219 -14.45 -6.99 26.70
CA THR A 219 -15.36 -6.20 25.86
C THR A 219 -15.00 -6.36 24.38
N LEU A 220 -13.70 -6.25 24.03
CA LEU A 220 -13.21 -6.42 22.67
C LEU A 220 -13.59 -7.79 22.10
N THR A 221 -13.44 -8.87 22.89
CA THR A 221 -13.84 -10.21 22.48
C THR A 221 -15.32 -10.28 22.09
N GLN A 222 -16.20 -9.63 22.87
CA GLN A 222 -17.64 -9.61 22.60
C GLN A 222 -17.94 -8.80 21.30
N LEU A 223 -17.30 -7.64 21.15
CA LEU A 223 -17.45 -6.79 19.96
C LEU A 223 -17.03 -7.52 18.70
N LEU A 224 -15.84 -8.13 18.70
CA LEU A 224 -15.33 -8.89 17.55
C LEU A 224 -16.19 -10.12 17.24
N ASN A 225 -16.71 -10.81 18.26
CA ASN A 225 -17.64 -11.91 18.05
C ASN A 225 -18.94 -11.43 17.41
N SER A 226 -19.44 -10.24 17.73
CA SER A 226 -20.63 -9.68 17.08
C SER A 226 -20.38 -9.33 15.61
N ALA A 227 -19.17 -8.86 15.26
CA ALA A 227 -18.80 -8.52 13.90
C ALA A 227 -18.48 -9.75 13.02
N PHE A 228 -17.69 -10.69 13.54
CA PHE A 228 -17.12 -11.78 12.74
C PHE A 228 -17.60 -13.17 13.13
N GLY A 229 -18.32 -13.30 14.25
CA GLY A 229 -18.71 -14.61 14.81
C GLY A 229 -19.59 -15.46 13.89
N LYS A 230 -20.40 -14.85 13.02
CA LYS A 230 -21.29 -15.50 12.06
C LYS A 230 -20.58 -15.91 10.76
N LEU A 231 -19.40 -15.37 10.47
CA LEU A 231 -18.67 -15.71 9.26
C LEU A 231 -18.15 -17.14 9.32
N SER A 232 -18.04 -17.77 8.15
CA SER A 232 -17.44 -19.10 8.00
C SER A 232 -15.99 -19.09 8.44
N ALA A 233 -15.54 -20.13 9.12
CA ALA A 233 -14.15 -20.32 9.51
C ALA A 233 -13.26 -20.91 8.39
N LYS A 234 -13.79 -21.07 7.18
CA LYS A 234 -12.99 -21.51 6.03
C LYS A 234 -11.86 -20.51 5.76
N SER A 235 -10.73 -21.00 5.26
CA SER A 235 -9.66 -20.18 4.71
C SER A 235 -9.66 -20.38 3.21
N PRO A 236 -9.84 -19.34 2.38
CA PRO A 236 -9.72 -19.50 0.94
C PRO A 236 -8.27 -19.86 0.59
N ALA A 237 -8.10 -20.71 -0.42
CA ALA A 237 -6.77 -21.00 -0.93
C ALA A 237 -6.11 -19.69 -1.40
N PRO A 238 -4.86 -19.42 -1.01
CA PRO A 238 -4.18 -18.21 -1.47
C PRO A 238 -3.98 -18.27 -2.98
N PRO A 239 -3.83 -17.10 -3.65
CA PRO A 239 -3.49 -17.05 -5.07
C PRO A 239 -2.27 -17.93 -5.38
N PRO A 240 -2.13 -18.47 -6.60
CA PRO A 240 -0.95 -19.24 -6.98
C PRO A 240 0.31 -18.38 -6.88
N TRP A 241 1.48 -18.99 -6.87
CA TRP A 241 2.72 -18.24 -7.07
C TRP A 241 2.82 -17.83 -8.53
N PRO A 242 3.20 -16.57 -8.85
CA PRO A 242 3.48 -16.21 -10.23
C PRO A 242 4.70 -17.01 -10.71
N GLY A 243 4.62 -17.54 -11.91
CA GLY A 243 5.73 -18.27 -12.52
C GLY A 243 6.88 -17.31 -12.83
N ARG A 244 6.75 -16.53 -13.87
CA ARG A 244 7.69 -15.47 -14.23
C ARG A 244 7.03 -14.11 -13.99
N VAL A 245 7.74 -13.20 -13.36
CA VAL A 245 7.33 -11.81 -13.20
C VAL A 245 8.29 -10.90 -13.98
N GLY A 246 7.75 -9.80 -14.49
CA GLY A 246 8.49 -8.81 -15.25
C GLY A 246 8.84 -9.27 -16.67
N GLN A 247 8.54 -8.43 -17.64
CA GLN A 247 9.01 -8.56 -19.02
C GLN A 247 9.84 -7.33 -19.34
N PRO A 248 11.19 -7.48 -19.46
CA PRO A 248 12.04 -6.35 -19.79
C PRO A 248 11.62 -5.71 -21.10
N GLY A 249 11.49 -4.40 -21.12
CA GLY A 249 11.11 -3.66 -22.32
C GLY A 249 10.30 -2.41 -22.01
N ILE A 250 9.88 -1.73 -23.06
CA ILE A 250 9.05 -0.52 -23.01
C ILE A 250 7.78 -0.80 -23.79
N GLN A 251 6.64 -0.65 -23.11
CA GLN A 251 5.32 -0.66 -23.73
C GLN A 251 4.76 0.76 -23.70
N VAL A 252 4.19 1.21 -24.81
CA VAL A 252 3.50 2.51 -24.92
C VAL A 252 2.02 2.25 -25.08
N ILE A 253 1.22 2.92 -24.24
CA ILE A 253 -0.24 2.98 -24.36
C ILE A 253 -0.56 4.41 -24.80
N PRO A 254 -0.93 4.63 -26.07
CA PRO A 254 -1.09 5.99 -26.60
C PRO A 254 -2.25 6.75 -25.92
N LEU A 255 -1.96 7.92 -25.43
CA LEU A 255 -2.93 8.91 -24.95
C LEU A 255 -2.53 10.29 -25.47
N PRO A 256 -3.49 11.13 -25.87
CA PRO A 256 -3.21 12.48 -26.37
C PRO A 256 -2.99 13.48 -25.22
N VAL A 257 -1.94 13.25 -24.42
CA VAL A 257 -1.64 14.05 -23.22
C VAL A 257 -0.28 14.74 -23.36
N PRO A 258 -0.10 15.97 -22.85
CA PRO A 258 1.15 16.71 -22.95
C PRO A 258 2.25 16.17 -22.05
N GLN A 259 1.89 15.44 -20.99
CA GLN A 259 2.80 14.85 -20.02
C GLN A 259 2.48 13.36 -19.84
N PRO A 260 3.14 12.49 -20.62
CA PRO A 260 3.08 11.05 -20.39
C PRO A 260 3.54 10.65 -18.98
N THR A 261 2.86 9.69 -18.41
CA THR A 261 3.30 9.03 -17.17
C THR A 261 4.08 7.77 -17.50
N VAL A 262 5.19 7.58 -16.85
CA VAL A 262 6.04 6.40 -16.96
C VAL A 262 5.97 5.62 -15.66
N VAL A 263 5.47 4.39 -15.72
CA VAL A 263 5.54 3.42 -14.62
C VAL A 263 6.58 2.38 -14.99
N PHE A 264 7.48 2.08 -14.06
CA PHE A 264 8.49 1.07 -14.25
C PHE A 264 8.55 0.12 -13.06
N GLY A 265 8.95 -1.11 -13.30
CA GLY A 265 9.11 -2.09 -12.23
C GLY A 265 10.27 -3.03 -12.44
N LEU A 266 10.72 -3.59 -11.34
CA LEU A 266 11.85 -4.52 -11.21
C LEU A 266 11.47 -5.65 -10.27
N PRO A 267 12.06 -6.85 -10.40
CA PRO A 267 11.92 -7.88 -9.38
C PRO A 267 12.35 -7.37 -8.01
N GLY A 268 11.47 -7.51 -7.03
CA GLY A 268 11.71 -7.14 -5.64
C GLY A 268 11.90 -8.37 -4.75
N LEU A 269 11.74 -8.17 -3.45
CA LEU A 269 11.90 -9.20 -2.44
C LEU A 269 10.61 -9.42 -1.68
N MET A 270 10.35 -10.67 -1.32
CA MET A 270 9.28 -10.99 -0.37
C MET A 270 9.64 -10.46 1.02
N ARG A 271 8.64 -10.10 1.81
CA ARG A 271 8.84 -9.55 3.17
C ARG A 271 9.66 -10.48 4.08
N SER A 272 9.59 -11.79 3.84
CA SER A 272 10.36 -12.80 4.57
C SER A 272 11.82 -12.96 4.11
N ASP A 273 12.24 -12.28 3.03
CA ASP A 273 13.62 -12.37 2.54
C ASP A 273 14.58 -11.70 3.54
N LYS A 274 15.71 -12.35 3.83
CA LYS A 274 16.73 -11.82 4.76
C LYS A 274 17.31 -10.46 4.36
N ASP A 275 17.30 -10.15 3.05
CA ASP A 275 17.77 -8.88 2.53
C ASP A 275 16.66 -7.83 2.40
N PHE A 276 15.43 -8.11 2.90
CA PHE A 276 14.32 -7.18 2.77
C PHE A 276 14.60 -5.85 3.48
N ILE A 277 15.12 -5.86 4.71
CA ILE A 277 15.44 -4.63 5.45
C ILE A 277 16.56 -3.83 4.75
N PRO A 278 17.68 -4.42 4.33
CA PRO A 278 18.65 -3.73 3.47
C PRO A 278 18.06 -3.19 2.17
N ALA A 279 17.17 -3.93 1.52
CA ALA A 279 16.48 -3.49 0.30
C ALA A 279 15.50 -2.33 0.56
N PHE A 280 14.82 -2.34 1.69
CA PHE A 280 13.96 -1.23 2.12
C PHE A 280 14.75 0.06 2.33
N VAL A 281 15.92 -0.02 3.00
CA VAL A 281 16.86 1.11 3.14
C VAL A 281 17.39 1.55 1.77
N ALA A 282 17.76 0.61 0.90
CA ALA A 282 18.18 0.89 -0.47
C ALA A 282 17.12 1.65 -1.26
N ASN A 283 15.86 1.19 -1.18
CA ASN A 283 14.73 1.83 -1.86
C ASN A 283 14.48 3.24 -1.32
N TYR A 284 14.59 3.45 -0.01
CA TYR A 284 14.48 4.79 0.57
C TYR A 284 15.52 5.75 -0.01
N ILE A 285 16.79 5.34 -0.08
CA ILE A 285 17.88 6.18 -0.59
C ILE A 285 17.72 6.46 -2.09
N ILE A 286 17.27 5.48 -2.88
CA ILE A 286 17.21 5.63 -4.33
C ILE A 286 16.01 6.44 -4.80
N GLY A 287 14.81 6.25 -4.22
CA GLY A 287 13.59 6.89 -4.70
C GLY A 287 12.47 7.04 -3.67
N GLY A 288 12.50 6.27 -2.57
CA GLY A 288 11.45 6.32 -1.53
C GLY A 288 11.57 7.48 -0.55
N GLY A 289 12.72 8.14 -0.50
CA GLY A 289 13.02 9.25 0.43
C GLY A 289 12.58 10.63 -0.05
N GLY A 290 11.73 10.72 -1.07
CA GLY A 290 11.26 12.00 -1.61
C GLY A 290 12.40 12.90 -2.06
N PHE A 291 12.44 14.14 -1.58
CA PHE A 291 13.50 15.11 -1.96
C PHE A 291 14.93 14.70 -1.57
N ALA A 292 15.10 13.81 -0.60
CA ALA A 292 16.41 13.31 -0.19
C ALA A 292 16.89 12.14 -1.07
N SER A 293 16.08 11.65 -2.01
CA SER A 293 16.42 10.49 -2.84
C SER A 293 17.28 10.86 -4.04
N ARG A 294 18.13 9.92 -4.48
CA ARG A 294 19.00 10.09 -5.66
C ARG A 294 18.23 10.32 -6.95
N LEU A 295 17.10 9.63 -7.15
CA LEU A 295 16.28 9.82 -8.35
C LEU A 295 15.70 11.22 -8.41
N THR A 296 15.24 11.77 -7.29
CA THR A 296 14.75 13.16 -7.25
C THR A 296 15.88 14.14 -7.56
N ASP A 297 17.07 13.95 -6.98
CA ASP A 297 18.23 14.79 -7.27
C ASP A 297 18.64 14.72 -8.75
N GLU A 298 18.79 13.51 -9.31
CA GLU A 298 19.27 13.31 -10.68
C GLU A 298 18.24 13.70 -11.77
N VAL A 299 16.97 13.35 -11.58
CA VAL A 299 15.94 13.54 -12.62
C VAL A 299 15.28 14.91 -12.52
N ARG A 300 14.96 15.34 -11.28
CA ARG A 300 14.26 16.59 -11.01
C ARG A 300 15.22 17.76 -10.81
N VAL A 301 16.08 17.69 -9.77
CA VAL A 301 16.86 18.85 -9.33
C VAL A 301 17.92 19.23 -10.38
N LYS A 302 18.73 18.28 -10.81
CA LYS A 302 19.84 18.54 -11.75
C LYS A 302 19.39 18.74 -13.19
N ARG A 303 18.25 18.12 -13.61
CA ARG A 303 17.87 18.11 -15.04
C ARG A 303 16.50 18.67 -15.35
N GLY A 304 15.64 18.91 -14.36
CA GLY A 304 14.29 19.44 -14.55
C GLY A 304 13.39 18.56 -15.44
N LEU A 305 13.64 17.24 -15.48
CA LEU A 305 12.93 16.33 -16.37
C LEU A 305 11.56 15.91 -15.83
N THR A 306 11.34 15.98 -14.53
CA THR A 306 10.06 15.66 -13.89
C THR A 306 9.77 16.64 -12.75
N TYR A 307 8.52 16.72 -12.34
CA TYR A 307 8.13 17.40 -11.11
C TYR A 307 8.27 16.48 -9.88
N ASP A 308 7.98 15.19 -10.04
CA ASP A 308 8.11 14.18 -8.99
C ASP A 308 8.55 12.85 -9.58
N ILE A 309 9.31 12.09 -8.81
CA ILE A 309 9.71 10.72 -9.10
C ILE A 309 9.85 9.96 -7.78
N SER A 310 9.27 8.79 -7.72
CA SER A 310 9.35 7.95 -6.53
C SER A 310 9.52 6.48 -6.87
N THR A 311 9.97 5.71 -5.89
CA THR A 311 9.99 4.23 -5.94
C THR A 311 9.47 3.65 -4.64
N SER A 312 8.81 2.49 -4.74
CA SER A 312 8.37 1.66 -3.63
C SER A 312 8.97 0.26 -3.72
N LEU A 313 9.13 -0.39 -2.58
CA LEU A 313 9.42 -1.82 -2.48
C LEU A 313 8.17 -2.50 -1.92
N ASP A 314 7.43 -3.13 -2.80
CA ASP A 314 6.12 -3.70 -2.50
C ASP A 314 6.18 -5.21 -2.31
N SER A 315 5.41 -5.70 -1.35
CA SER A 315 5.22 -7.13 -1.11
C SER A 315 3.73 -7.45 -1.11
N LEU A 316 3.31 -8.19 -2.11
CA LEU A 316 2.03 -8.89 -2.13
C LEU A 316 2.18 -10.24 -1.44
N ARG A 317 1.08 -10.93 -1.20
CA ARG A 317 1.09 -12.26 -0.57
C ARG A 317 1.95 -13.28 -1.33
N ARG A 318 2.09 -13.12 -2.67
CA ARG A 318 2.79 -14.05 -3.57
C ARG A 318 3.85 -13.41 -4.46
N ALA A 319 4.13 -12.12 -4.31
CA ALA A 319 5.12 -11.44 -5.13
C ALA A 319 5.76 -10.28 -4.39
N GLY A 320 7.06 -10.08 -4.59
CA GLY A 320 7.76 -8.85 -4.23
C GLY A 320 8.26 -8.15 -5.49
N TYR A 321 8.08 -6.84 -5.57
CA TYR A 321 8.55 -6.04 -6.70
C TYR A 321 8.96 -4.63 -6.24
N VAL A 322 9.79 -3.98 -7.04
CA VAL A 322 10.02 -2.55 -6.95
C VAL A 322 9.17 -1.89 -8.02
N ALA A 323 8.39 -0.90 -7.66
CA ALA A 323 7.70 -0.03 -8.61
C ALA A 323 8.25 1.39 -8.51
N GLY A 324 8.22 2.11 -9.62
CA GLY A 324 8.52 3.53 -9.64
C GLY A 324 7.68 4.24 -10.70
N GLU A 325 7.45 5.52 -10.47
CA GLU A 325 6.60 6.34 -11.32
C GLU A 325 7.15 7.76 -11.43
N PHE A 326 6.97 8.35 -12.61
CA PHE A 326 7.17 9.78 -12.87
C PHE A 326 6.39 10.24 -14.10
N ALA A 327 6.04 11.53 -14.12
CA ALA A 327 5.47 12.18 -15.30
C ALA A 327 6.49 13.15 -15.90
N THR A 328 6.54 13.26 -17.24
CA THR A 328 7.48 14.14 -17.94
C THR A 328 6.91 14.62 -19.26
N LYS A 329 7.52 15.66 -19.85
CA LYS A 329 7.13 16.16 -21.19
C LYS A 329 7.40 15.08 -22.25
N GLN A 330 6.56 15.03 -23.29
CA GLN A 330 6.66 14.06 -24.39
C GLN A 330 8.09 13.92 -24.95
N GLY A 331 8.77 15.03 -25.24
CA GLY A 331 10.12 15.04 -25.79
C GLY A 331 11.23 14.68 -24.79
N SER A 332 10.90 14.53 -23.50
CA SER A 332 11.88 14.22 -22.44
C SER A 332 11.80 12.78 -21.93
N VAL A 333 10.81 11.98 -22.37
CA VAL A 333 10.55 10.63 -21.86
C VAL A 333 11.78 9.72 -21.96
N GLN A 334 12.42 9.64 -23.13
CA GLN A 334 13.58 8.76 -23.34
C GLN A 334 14.79 9.21 -22.50
N GLN A 335 15.01 10.52 -22.40
CA GLN A 335 16.08 11.07 -21.57
C GLN A 335 15.84 10.75 -20.11
N ALA A 336 14.63 10.95 -19.58
CA ALA A 336 14.29 10.65 -18.19
C ALA A 336 14.46 9.15 -17.87
N ILE A 337 13.97 8.24 -18.73
CA ILE A 337 14.18 6.79 -18.60
C ILE A 337 15.68 6.46 -18.60
N GLY A 338 16.48 7.08 -19.46
CA GLY A 338 17.92 6.90 -19.51
C GLY A 338 18.60 7.29 -18.21
N VAL A 339 18.25 8.44 -17.63
CA VAL A 339 18.76 8.91 -16.33
C VAL A 339 18.36 7.96 -15.21
N VAL A 340 17.09 7.52 -15.14
CA VAL A 340 16.64 6.54 -14.16
C VAL A 340 17.46 5.26 -14.23
N ARG A 341 17.62 4.67 -15.43
CA ARG A 341 18.43 3.45 -15.63
C ARG A 341 19.86 3.62 -15.16
N THR A 342 20.50 4.73 -15.53
CA THR A 342 21.90 5.02 -15.15
C THR A 342 22.01 5.18 -13.63
N THR A 343 21.08 5.88 -12.99
CA THR A 343 21.11 6.10 -11.55
C THR A 343 20.92 4.79 -10.77
N LEU A 344 19.98 3.93 -11.21
CA LEU A 344 19.78 2.61 -10.62
C LEU A 344 21.01 1.71 -10.78
N ASP A 345 21.61 1.68 -11.98
CA ASP A 345 22.83 0.88 -12.24
C ASP A 345 24.00 1.33 -11.39
N GLN A 346 24.28 2.62 -11.34
CA GLN A 346 25.35 3.19 -10.52
C GLN A 346 25.14 2.89 -9.02
N PHE A 347 23.89 2.98 -8.55
CA PHE A 347 23.59 2.65 -7.16
C PHE A 347 23.77 1.16 -6.87
N ALA A 348 23.36 0.28 -7.76
CA ALA A 348 23.55 -1.16 -7.63
C ALA A 348 25.07 -1.52 -7.61
N GLN A 349 25.89 -0.83 -8.42
CA GLN A 349 27.33 -1.10 -8.49
C GLN A 349 28.09 -0.54 -7.30
N ASN A 350 27.77 0.69 -6.88
CA ASN A 350 28.58 1.43 -5.90
C ASN A 350 28.01 1.35 -4.46
N GLY A 351 26.69 1.17 -4.31
CA GLY A 351 25.98 1.28 -3.04
C GLY A 351 25.77 2.75 -2.61
N PRO A 352 25.31 2.96 -1.37
CA PRO A 352 25.17 4.28 -0.78
C PRO A 352 26.54 4.81 -0.29
N THR A 353 26.64 6.11 -0.11
CA THR A 353 27.65 6.73 0.74
C THR A 353 27.29 6.51 2.22
N ASP A 354 28.29 6.65 3.10
CA ASP A 354 28.06 6.55 4.55
C ASP A 354 27.09 7.61 5.04
N LYS A 355 27.12 8.81 4.45
CA LYS A 355 26.19 9.89 4.77
C LYS A 355 24.75 9.55 4.38
N GLU A 356 24.52 9.04 3.18
CA GLU A 356 23.18 8.64 2.73
C GLU A 356 22.60 7.54 3.61
N LEU A 357 23.44 6.58 4.01
CA LEU A 357 23.00 5.51 4.92
C LEU A 357 22.66 6.06 6.30
N ALA A 358 23.48 6.95 6.85
CA ALA A 358 23.23 7.57 8.16
C ALA A 358 21.95 8.40 8.15
N ASP A 359 21.75 9.25 7.12
CA ASP A 359 20.56 10.08 6.95
C ASP A 359 19.29 9.19 6.80
N ALA A 360 19.38 8.13 6.01
CA ALA A 360 18.27 7.19 5.80
C ALA A 360 17.88 6.49 7.10
N LYS A 361 18.84 6.00 7.87
CA LYS A 361 18.60 5.38 9.19
C LYS A 361 17.92 6.38 10.14
N THR A 362 18.49 7.57 10.27
CA THR A 362 17.96 8.63 11.14
C THR A 362 16.50 8.94 10.81
N TYR A 363 16.16 9.07 9.53
CA TYR A 363 14.79 9.35 9.13
C TYR A 363 13.86 8.15 9.37
N LEU A 364 14.26 6.96 8.89
CA LEU A 364 13.43 5.75 8.96
C LEU A 364 13.14 5.32 10.40
N THR A 365 14.10 5.49 11.31
CA THR A 365 13.89 5.16 12.73
C THR A 365 13.20 6.29 13.48
N GLY A 366 13.51 7.54 13.18
CA GLY A 366 12.95 8.73 13.85
C GLY A 366 11.50 9.02 13.46
N SER A 367 11.09 8.74 12.20
CA SER A 367 9.72 8.95 11.73
C SER A 367 8.74 7.82 12.13
N PHE A 368 9.23 6.63 12.42
CA PHE A 368 8.39 5.48 12.70
C PHE A 368 7.42 5.65 13.89
N PRO A 369 7.81 6.24 15.03
CA PRO A 369 6.87 6.49 16.13
C PRO A 369 5.68 7.37 15.72
N MET A 370 5.81 8.22 14.70
CA MET A 370 4.73 9.08 14.23
C MET A 370 3.57 8.30 13.62
N SER A 371 3.82 7.10 13.07
CA SER A 371 2.78 6.20 12.57
C SER A 371 1.84 5.72 13.69
N PHE A 372 2.27 5.79 14.94
CA PHE A 372 1.53 5.38 16.13
C PHE A 372 0.90 6.56 16.89
N SER A 373 0.81 7.74 16.29
CA SER A 373 0.27 8.95 16.93
C SER A 373 -1.26 9.00 17.00
N SER A 374 -1.96 8.06 16.39
CA SER A 374 -3.42 7.97 16.41
C SER A 374 -3.88 6.51 16.35
N ASN A 375 -5.08 6.24 16.92
CA ASN A 375 -5.67 4.90 16.87
C ASN A 375 -5.81 4.36 15.45
N VAL A 376 -6.15 5.23 14.47
CA VAL A 376 -6.24 4.86 13.05
C VAL A 376 -4.86 4.51 12.48
N GLY A 377 -3.83 5.28 12.79
CA GLY A 377 -2.45 4.99 12.38
C GLY A 377 -1.97 3.66 12.97
N ILE A 378 -2.18 3.45 14.28
CA ILE A 378 -1.83 2.20 14.97
C ILE A 378 -2.45 0.99 14.27
N VAL A 379 -3.76 0.98 14.05
CA VAL A 379 -4.42 -0.20 13.44
C VAL A 379 -4.01 -0.41 11.98
N GLY A 380 -3.71 0.68 11.25
CA GLY A 380 -3.20 0.59 9.88
C GLY A 380 -1.84 -0.10 9.82
N GLU A 381 -0.88 0.32 10.65
CA GLU A 381 0.46 -0.29 10.73
C GLU A 381 0.39 -1.75 11.19
N LEU A 382 -0.35 -2.03 12.28
CA LEU A 382 -0.49 -3.38 12.82
C LEU A 382 -1.11 -4.35 11.79
N ASN A 383 -2.16 -3.92 11.13
CA ASN A 383 -2.83 -4.72 10.11
C ASN A 383 -1.93 -4.93 8.88
N GLY A 384 -1.19 -3.90 8.45
CA GLY A 384 -0.19 -4.02 7.39
C GLY A 384 0.90 -5.04 7.71
N PHE A 385 1.41 -5.06 8.95
CA PHE A 385 2.39 -6.06 9.39
C PHE A 385 1.81 -7.48 9.38
N GLN A 386 0.57 -7.65 9.82
CA GLN A 386 -0.12 -8.94 9.77
C GLN A 386 -0.32 -9.44 8.33
N GLN A 387 -0.68 -8.56 7.38
CA GLN A 387 -0.87 -8.93 5.97
C GLN A 387 0.38 -9.52 5.33
N VAL A 388 1.56 -9.01 5.71
CA VAL A 388 2.85 -9.50 5.19
C VAL A 388 3.52 -10.54 6.10
N GLY A 389 2.79 -11.04 7.11
CA GLY A 389 3.22 -12.16 7.95
C GLY A 389 4.33 -11.82 8.95
N LEU A 390 4.45 -10.57 9.37
CA LEU A 390 5.41 -10.18 10.40
C LEU A 390 4.92 -10.60 11.80
N PRO A 391 5.83 -10.94 12.71
CA PRO A 391 5.47 -11.23 14.09
C PRO A 391 5.16 -9.94 14.86
N VAL A 392 4.37 -10.04 15.94
CA VAL A 392 3.95 -8.90 16.75
C VAL A 392 5.12 -8.12 17.35
N ASP A 393 6.21 -8.78 17.68
CA ASP A 393 7.42 -8.18 18.24
C ASP A 393 8.29 -7.45 17.20
N TYR A 394 7.90 -7.49 15.91
CA TYR A 394 8.57 -6.72 14.87
C TYR A 394 8.59 -5.22 15.16
N ILE A 395 7.53 -4.71 15.78
CA ILE A 395 7.41 -3.27 16.10
C ILE A 395 8.59 -2.82 16.99
N GLN A 396 8.92 -3.60 18.02
CA GLN A 396 10.03 -3.30 18.94
C GLN A 396 11.38 -3.53 18.28
N LYS A 397 11.49 -4.49 17.34
CA LYS A 397 12.74 -4.88 16.70
C LYS A 397 13.10 -4.04 15.47
N ARG A 398 12.10 -3.40 14.83
CA ARG A 398 12.25 -2.75 13.52
C ARG A 398 13.40 -1.75 13.47
N ASN A 399 13.45 -0.83 14.42
CA ASN A 399 14.47 0.21 14.43
C ASN A 399 15.88 -0.38 14.61
N ALA A 400 16.05 -1.34 15.52
CA ALA A 400 17.32 -2.04 15.69
C ALA A 400 17.73 -2.82 14.42
N LEU A 401 16.78 -3.40 13.69
CA LEU A 401 17.07 -4.05 12.41
C LEU A 401 17.54 -3.05 11.34
N ILE A 402 16.99 -1.84 11.29
CA ILE A 402 17.41 -0.77 10.38
C ILE A 402 18.80 -0.25 10.81
N ASP A 403 19.02 -0.01 12.10
CA ASP A 403 20.27 0.50 12.63
C ASP A 403 21.46 -0.48 12.39
N ALA A 404 21.18 -1.76 12.36
CA ALA A 404 22.17 -2.79 12.09
C ALA A 404 22.61 -2.88 10.60
N VAL A 405 21.84 -2.27 9.65
CA VAL A 405 22.16 -2.33 8.22
C VAL A 405 23.49 -1.63 7.93
N THR A 406 24.38 -2.26 7.17
CA THR A 406 25.65 -1.70 6.71
C THR A 406 25.59 -1.24 5.25
N THR A 407 26.54 -0.41 4.81
CA THR A 407 26.70 -0.03 3.39
C THR A 407 26.89 -1.25 2.48
N ALA A 408 27.59 -2.28 2.98
CA ALA A 408 27.75 -3.55 2.26
C ALA A 408 26.44 -4.31 2.10
N ASP A 409 25.57 -4.28 3.12
CA ASP A 409 24.24 -4.92 3.06
C ASP A 409 23.33 -4.21 2.05
N VAL A 410 23.32 -2.87 2.08
CA VAL A 410 22.57 -2.06 1.11
C VAL A 410 23.04 -2.32 -0.31
N LYS A 411 24.36 -2.32 -0.53
CA LYS A 411 24.95 -2.61 -1.85
C LYS A 411 24.59 -4.02 -2.33
N ARG A 412 24.63 -5.02 -1.46
CA ARG A 412 24.23 -6.40 -1.77
C ARG A 412 22.75 -6.48 -2.18
N ALA A 413 21.86 -5.86 -1.41
CA ALA A 413 20.43 -5.82 -1.71
C ALA A 413 20.14 -5.03 -3.00
N ALA A 414 20.77 -3.86 -3.19
CA ALA A 414 20.64 -3.05 -4.38
C ALA A 414 20.98 -3.82 -5.66
N LYS A 415 22.06 -4.62 -5.65
CA LYS A 415 22.42 -5.49 -6.79
C LYS A 415 21.35 -6.52 -7.13
N ARG A 416 20.58 -6.97 -6.14
CA ARG A 416 19.50 -7.94 -6.35
C ARG A 416 18.26 -7.31 -6.97
N ILE A 417 17.91 -6.06 -6.58
CA ILE A 417 16.63 -5.45 -6.92
C ILE A 417 16.72 -4.33 -7.98
N PHE A 418 17.88 -3.69 -8.16
CA PHE A 418 18.05 -2.58 -9.12
C PHE A 418 18.88 -2.98 -10.33
N ASN A 419 18.40 -3.98 -11.08
CA ASN A 419 18.97 -4.36 -12.37
C ASN A 419 18.23 -3.66 -13.53
N PRO A 420 18.77 -2.59 -14.15
CA PRO A 420 18.06 -1.85 -15.19
C PRO A 420 17.72 -2.68 -16.43
N ARG A 421 18.41 -3.79 -16.66
CA ARG A 421 18.13 -4.71 -17.79
C ARG A 421 16.86 -5.53 -17.56
N ALA A 422 16.40 -5.64 -16.32
CA ALA A 422 15.18 -6.35 -15.97
C ALA A 422 13.94 -5.43 -15.88
N MET A 423 14.09 -4.13 -16.19
CA MET A 423 12.99 -3.18 -16.06
C MET A 423 11.86 -3.46 -17.06
N THR A 424 10.66 -3.64 -16.53
CA THR A 424 9.40 -3.52 -17.29
C THR A 424 8.96 -2.06 -17.21
N ILE A 425 8.76 -1.40 -18.34
CA ILE A 425 8.39 0.02 -18.40
C ILE A 425 7.10 0.14 -19.19
N VAL A 426 6.13 0.88 -18.66
CA VAL A 426 4.90 1.23 -19.38
C VAL A 426 4.73 2.75 -19.38
N ILE A 427 4.40 3.28 -20.54
CA ILE A 427 4.20 4.72 -20.77
C ILE A 427 2.72 4.93 -21.11
N GLY A 428 1.98 5.61 -20.22
CA GLY A 428 0.65 6.13 -20.49
C GLY A 428 0.75 7.49 -21.14
N GLY A 429 0.65 7.53 -22.46
CA GLY A 429 0.86 8.74 -23.26
C GLY A 429 1.64 8.49 -24.54
N THR A 430 1.81 9.49 -25.37
CA THR A 430 2.55 9.39 -26.66
C THR A 430 3.88 10.13 -26.54
N PRO A 431 5.01 9.43 -26.35
CA PRO A 431 6.32 10.09 -26.34
C PRO A 431 6.68 10.60 -27.72
N ASP A 432 7.30 11.79 -27.81
CA ASP A 432 7.87 12.32 -29.04
C ASP A 432 9.20 11.64 -29.31
N THR A 433 9.21 10.66 -30.24
CA THR A 433 10.40 9.90 -30.61
C THR A 433 11.32 10.64 -31.59
N GLN A 434 10.88 11.74 -32.23
CA GLN A 434 11.67 12.46 -33.23
C GLN A 434 12.71 13.42 -32.63
N ARG A 435 12.55 13.84 -31.37
CA ARG A 435 13.42 14.82 -30.73
C ARG A 435 14.67 14.23 -30.08
N ALA A 436 14.67 12.96 -29.74
CA ALA A 436 15.81 12.27 -29.12
C ALA A 436 17.03 12.11 -30.07
N ALA A 437 16.82 12.18 -31.39
CA ALA A 437 17.87 12.07 -32.41
C ALA A 437 18.61 13.39 -32.71
N LYS A 438 18.21 14.53 -32.13
CA LYS A 438 18.74 15.86 -32.47
C LYS A 438 19.34 16.65 -31.30
N SER A 439 19.51 16.09 -30.13
CA SER A 439 20.25 16.78 -29.05
C SER A 439 21.71 16.37 -29.12
N PRO A 440 22.63 17.28 -29.50
CA PRO A 440 24.06 16.99 -29.38
C PRO A 440 24.42 16.85 -27.91
N ILE A 441 25.22 15.85 -27.60
CA ILE A 441 25.85 15.68 -26.29
C ILE A 441 26.61 16.98 -25.98
N PRO A 442 26.38 17.67 -24.86
CA PRO A 442 27.16 18.81 -24.48
C PRO A 442 28.61 18.37 -24.17
N GLY A 443 29.53 18.53 -25.10
CA GLY A 443 30.92 18.14 -24.93
C GLY A 443 31.83 18.26 -26.16
N GLU A 444 31.29 18.45 -27.38
CA GLU A 444 32.10 18.49 -28.61
C GLU A 444 32.17 19.85 -29.33
N ALA A 445 32.05 20.95 -28.62
CA ALA A 445 32.18 22.26 -29.22
C ALA A 445 33.34 23.05 -28.57
N HIS A 446 34.56 22.53 -28.65
CA HIS A 446 35.80 23.35 -28.52
C HIS A 446 36.98 22.59 -29.11
N ALA A 447 37.08 22.49 -30.43
CA ALA A 447 38.34 22.31 -31.13
C ALA A 447 38.15 22.58 -32.64
N ALA A 448 38.05 23.86 -33.03
CA ALA A 448 38.41 24.31 -34.39
C ALA A 448 38.32 25.82 -34.42
N HIS A 449 39.42 26.46 -33.97
CA HIS A 449 39.89 27.75 -34.54
C HIS A 449 41.20 28.08 -33.82
N HIS A 450 42.29 27.64 -34.39
CA HIS A 450 43.52 28.40 -34.62
C HIS A 450 44.28 27.78 -35.79
#